data_fb98b00be8fc5248d3ef8087a422dfda
#
_entry.id   fb98b00be8fc5248d3ef8087a422dfda
#
_cell.length_a   1.000
_cell.length_b   1.000
_cell.length_c   1.000
_cell.angle_alpha   90.00
_cell.angle_beta   90.00
_cell.angle_gamma   90.00
#
_symmetry.space_group_name_H-M   'P 1'
#
loop_
_entity.id
_entity.type
_entity.pdbx_description
1 polymer ?
#
loop_
_entity_poly.entity_id
_entity_poly.type
_entity_poly.pdbx_seq_one_letter_code
_entity_poly.pdbx_strand_id
1 'polypeptide(L)'
;MAYYIHFKDPNSEEMVRYLSSVPTCPGTCFFMDINRSTDMKYLGGLTDWGRKLNNTFNFLSLLNDFPENIVKGIGDEIMLFIPDDVLKSKPAINSYYLLLEEIYATLYNIRHYPVEDTFLDCKVAIHYCTEVYNITYFEGANDYYGSDVDLTARLMTKGIESRIVLSEKFLMKVHADLAALGLPDNSGCLGRLSGSFLENFKGVPVSTMYRVIDVE
;
A
#
# COMPACT_ATOMS: atom_id res chain seq x y z
N MET A 1 12.68 8.04 12.01
CA MET A 1 12.39 7.37 13.30
C MET A 1 11.06 7.92 13.79
N ALA A 2 10.13 7.03 14.14
CA ALA A 2 8.80 7.43 14.60
C ALA A 2 8.86 8.25 15.91
N TYR A 3 7.94 9.20 16.03
CA TYR A 3 7.74 9.92 17.28
C TYR A 3 7.05 8.99 18.29
N TYR A 4 7.73 8.66 19.38
CA TYR A 4 7.18 7.78 20.41
C TYR A 4 6.28 8.57 21.36
N ILE A 5 5.02 8.10 21.51
CA ILE A 5 4.04 8.74 22.38
C ILE A 5 3.86 7.89 23.62
N HIS A 6 4.35 8.42 24.75
CA HIS A 6 4.20 7.79 26.06
C HIS A 6 4.01 8.85 27.15
N PHE A 7 2.76 9.23 27.36
CA PHE A 7 2.39 10.20 28.39
C PHE A 7 1.55 9.53 29.47
N LYS A 8 1.90 9.75 30.74
CA LYS A 8 1.15 9.23 31.88
C LYS A 8 -0.19 9.94 32.05
N ASP A 9 -0.23 11.25 31.75
CA ASP A 9 -1.46 12.04 31.73
C ASP A 9 -1.87 12.34 30.28
N PRO A 10 -2.97 11.71 29.78
CA PRO A 10 -3.41 11.90 28.40
C PRO A 10 -3.96 13.31 28.11
N ASN A 11 -4.23 14.10 29.15
CA ASN A 11 -4.75 15.48 29.02
C ASN A 11 -3.69 16.54 29.34
N SER A 12 -2.42 16.15 29.50
CA SER A 12 -1.37 17.11 29.80
C SER A 12 -1.16 18.11 28.67
N GLU A 13 -0.90 19.37 29.01
CA GLU A 13 -0.53 20.39 28.01
C GLU A 13 0.75 20.00 27.26
N GLU A 14 1.62 19.25 27.90
CA GLU A 14 2.84 18.70 27.31
C GLU A 14 2.52 17.74 26.17
N MET A 15 1.59 16.79 26.38
CA MET A 15 1.14 15.88 25.34
C MET A 15 0.54 16.64 24.15
N VAL A 16 -0.34 17.60 24.42
CA VAL A 16 -0.98 18.40 23.36
C VAL A 16 0.06 19.17 22.55
N ARG A 17 1.03 19.82 23.22
CA ARG A 17 2.14 20.51 22.54
C ARG A 17 3.01 19.57 21.72
N TYR A 18 3.33 18.40 22.27
CA TYR A 18 4.12 17.38 21.57
C TYR A 18 3.42 16.91 20.29
N LEU A 19 2.16 16.48 20.38
CA LEU A 19 1.39 16.04 19.22
C LEU A 19 1.24 17.12 18.14
N SER A 20 1.05 18.39 18.59
CA SER A 20 0.97 19.54 17.67
C SER A 20 2.30 19.84 16.97
N SER A 21 3.41 19.33 17.47
CA SER A 21 4.76 19.53 16.89
C SER A 21 5.17 18.41 15.93
N VAL A 22 4.44 17.28 15.89
CA VAL A 22 4.77 16.17 14.99
C VAL A 22 4.50 16.59 13.55
N PRO A 23 5.50 16.56 12.67
CA PRO A 23 5.32 16.95 11.28
C PRO A 23 4.51 15.89 10.52
N THR A 24 3.77 16.34 9.53
CA THR A 24 3.15 15.44 8.54
C THR A 24 4.22 14.89 7.60
N CYS A 25 3.99 13.67 7.14
CA CYS A 25 4.84 12.97 6.19
C CYS A 25 4.01 12.59 4.97
N PRO A 26 4.08 13.36 3.86
CA PRO A 26 3.39 12.97 2.63
C PRO A 26 4.08 11.77 1.98
N GLY A 27 3.28 10.88 1.39
CA GLY A 27 3.81 9.67 0.77
C GLY A 27 2.73 8.75 0.26
N THR A 28 3.12 7.56 -0.15
CA THR A 28 2.21 6.53 -0.67
C THR A 28 2.03 5.42 0.35
N CYS A 29 0.78 5.18 0.72
CA CYS A 29 0.38 4.05 1.56
C CYS A 29 -0.09 2.89 0.68
N PHE A 30 0.39 1.69 1.01
CA PHE A 30 -0.03 0.44 0.39
C PHE A 30 -0.53 -0.51 1.44
N PHE A 31 -1.61 -1.19 1.08
CA PHE A 31 -1.97 -2.45 1.72
C PHE A 31 -1.92 -3.54 0.66
N MET A 32 -1.32 -4.65 1.00
CA MET A 32 -1.23 -5.84 0.17
C MET A 32 -1.70 -7.02 0.99
N ASP A 33 -2.64 -7.78 0.47
CA ASP A 33 -3.26 -8.90 1.17
C ASP A 33 -3.33 -10.14 0.28
N ILE A 34 -3.16 -11.31 0.89
CA ILE A 34 -3.25 -12.59 0.21
C ILE A 34 -4.71 -13.00 0.06
N ASN A 35 -5.12 -13.25 -1.17
CA ASN A 35 -6.48 -13.70 -1.46
C ASN A 35 -6.73 -15.10 -0.88
N ARG A 36 -7.91 -15.28 -0.24
CA ARG A 36 -8.39 -16.56 0.27
C ARG A 36 -7.42 -17.29 1.20
N SER A 37 -6.56 -16.57 1.89
CA SER A 37 -5.53 -17.15 2.77
C SER A 37 -6.12 -18.02 3.88
N THR A 38 -7.27 -17.64 4.41
CA THR A 38 -7.99 -18.41 5.44
C THR A 38 -8.39 -19.79 4.93
N ASP A 39 -9.01 -19.86 3.74
CA ASP A 39 -9.40 -21.12 3.12
C ASP A 39 -8.18 -22.01 2.87
N MET A 40 -7.09 -21.42 2.40
CA MET A 40 -5.85 -22.14 2.11
C MET A 40 -5.20 -22.71 3.36
N LYS A 41 -5.21 -21.97 4.48
CA LYS A 41 -4.72 -22.47 5.77
C LYS A 41 -5.50 -23.70 6.26
N TYR A 42 -6.82 -23.70 6.07
CA TYR A 42 -7.67 -24.81 6.49
C TYR A 42 -7.58 -26.01 5.54
N LEU A 43 -7.45 -25.80 4.23
CA LEU A 43 -7.45 -26.86 3.23
C LEU A 43 -6.06 -27.49 2.98
N GLY A 44 -5.02 -26.65 2.90
CA GLY A 44 -3.66 -27.09 2.52
C GLY A 44 -2.71 -27.32 3.70
N GLY A 45 -3.10 -26.95 4.90
CA GLY A 45 -2.26 -27.00 6.08
C GLY A 45 -1.19 -25.90 6.14
N LEU A 46 -0.63 -25.71 7.34
CA LEU A 46 0.30 -24.61 7.61
C LEU A 46 1.59 -24.66 6.77
N THR A 47 2.11 -25.87 6.52
CA THR A 47 3.40 -26.02 5.82
C THR A 47 3.30 -25.59 4.35
N ASP A 48 2.27 -26.01 3.63
CA ASP A 48 2.09 -25.67 2.22
C ASP A 48 1.75 -24.18 2.06
N TRP A 49 0.80 -23.69 2.85
CA TRP A 49 0.46 -22.27 2.89
C TRP A 49 1.67 -21.39 3.24
N GLY A 50 2.44 -21.77 4.29
CA GLY A 50 3.62 -21.01 4.70
C GLY A 50 4.73 -20.99 3.65
N ARG A 51 4.92 -22.09 2.92
CA ARG A 51 5.85 -22.16 1.78
C ARG A 51 5.44 -21.18 0.67
N LYS A 52 4.18 -21.21 0.26
CA LYS A 52 3.65 -20.33 -0.78
C LYS A 52 3.70 -18.86 -0.36
N LEU A 53 3.34 -18.55 0.88
CA LEU A 53 3.43 -17.21 1.45
C LEU A 53 4.87 -16.68 1.40
N ASN A 54 5.82 -17.49 1.86
CA ASN A 54 7.24 -17.14 1.81
C ASN A 54 7.71 -16.89 0.37
N ASN A 55 7.34 -17.75 -0.57
CA ASN A 55 7.68 -17.58 -1.97
C ASN A 55 7.10 -16.27 -2.52
N THR A 56 5.82 -15.98 -2.23
CA THR A 56 5.14 -14.77 -2.67
C THR A 56 5.83 -13.53 -2.14
N PHE A 57 6.10 -13.45 -0.84
CA PHE A 57 6.75 -12.28 -0.24
C PHE A 57 8.18 -12.08 -0.74
N ASN A 58 8.94 -13.15 -0.97
CA ASN A 58 10.28 -13.04 -1.56
C ASN A 58 10.25 -12.60 -3.03
N PHE A 59 9.17 -12.89 -3.75
CA PHE A 59 9.00 -12.49 -5.14
C PHE A 59 8.53 -11.04 -5.31
N LEU A 60 7.93 -10.45 -4.27
CA LEU A 60 7.49 -9.06 -4.28
C LEU A 60 8.71 -8.12 -4.23
N SER A 61 9.19 -7.69 -5.42
CA SER A 61 10.33 -6.79 -5.55
C SER A 61 10.18 -5.52 -4.73
N LEU A 62 8.95 -4.99 -4.62
CA LEU A 62 8.63 -3.83 -3.81
C LEU A 62 9.08 -3.97 -2.34
N LEU A 63 8.93 -5.17 -1.75
CA LEU A 63 9.38 -5.43 -0.38
C LEU A 63 10.92 -5.43 -0.27
N ASN A 64 11.61 -5.82 -1.34
CA ASN A 64 13.08 -5.82 -1.41
C ASN A 64 13.64 -4.43 -1.70
N ASP A 65 12.93 -3.62 -2.50
CA ASP A 65 13.35 -2.26 -2.85
C ASP A 65 13.09 -1.26 -1.72
N PHE A 66 12.06 -1.52 -0.91
CA PHE A 66 11.64 -0.65 0.20
C PHE A 66 11.52 -1.41 1.53
N PRO A 67 12.52 -2.21 1.97
CA PRO A 67 12.41 -3.03 3.18
C PRO A 67 12.21 -2.19 4.45
N GLU A 68 12.80 -0.99 4.50
CA GLU A 68 12.67 -0.07 5.65
C GLU A 68 11.30 0.64 5.70
N ASN A 69 10.51 0.51 4.64
CA ASN A 69 9.19 1.12 4.51
C ASN A 69 8.06 0.13 4.80
N ILE A 70 8.37 -1.12 5.09
CA ILE A 70 7.42 -2.08 5.63
C ILE A 70 7.09 -1.63 7.06
N VAL A 71 5.84 -1.24 7.27
CA VAL A 71 5.37 -0.71 8.56
C VAL A 71 5.05 -1.85 9.51
N LYS A 72 4.20 -2.77 9.04
CA LYS A 72 3.76 -3.93 9.83
C LYS A 72 3.14 -5.01 8.95
N GLY A 73 3.14 -6.24 9.48
CA GLY A 73 2.31 -7.33 9.00
C GLY A 73 1.07 -7.50 9.89
N ILE A 74 -0.06 -7.76 9.28
CA ILE A 74 -1.34 -8.04 9.95
C ILE A 74 -1.84 -9.40 9.46
N GLY A 75 -1.31 -10.46 10.03
CA GLY A 75 -1.56 -11.81 9.52
C GLY A 75 -0.85 -12.03 8.18
N ASP A 76 -1.61 -12.11 7.11
CA ASP A 76 -1.16 -12.24 5.72
C ASP A 76 -1.29 -10.93 4.91
N GLU A 77 -1.69 -9.85 5.57
CA GLU A 77 -1.68 -8.50 5.01
C GLU A 77 -0.39 -7.77 5.41
N ILE A 78 0.17 -7.01 4.50
CA ILE A 78 1.33 -6.15 4.73
C ILE A 78 0.94 -4.71 4.47
N MET A 79 1.33 -3.84 5.39
CA MET A 79 1.27 -2.40 5.22
C MET A 79 2.66 -1.85 4.90
N LEU A 80 2.76 -1.08 3.81
CA LEU A 80 3.93 -0.26 3.49
C LEU A 80 3.56 1.21 3.47
N PHE A 81 4.51 2.06 3.85
CA PHE A 81 4.41 3.50 3.66
C PHE A 81 5.72 4.03 3.08
N ILE A 82 5.66 4.60 1.88
CA ILE A 82 6.84 5.15 1.18
C ILE A 82 6.72 6.67 1.16
N PRO A 83 7.48 7.39 2.00
CA PRO A 83 7.57 8.85 1.94
C PRO A 83 8.05 9.36 0.58
N ASP A 84 7.61 10.56 0.20
CA ASP A 84 7.93 11.16 -1.09
C ASP A 84 9.44 11.34 -1.32
N ASP A 85 10.17 11.72 -0.30
CA ASP A 85 11.62 11.89 -0.35
C ASP A 85 12.35 10.55 -0.53
N VAL A 86 11.85 9.49 0.11
CA VAL A 86 12.37 8.13 -0.05
C VAL A 86 12.12 7.65 -1.48
N LEU A 87 10.90 7.77 -2.00
CA LEU A 87 10.58 7.39 -3.38
C LEU A 87 11.49 8.11 -4.37
N LYS A 88 11.59 9.42 -4.29
CA LYS A 88 12.41 10.25 -5.21
C LYS A 88 13.91 9.99 -5.12
N SER A 89 14.40 9.44 -4.03
CA SER A 89 15.80 9.11 -3.83
C SER A 89 16.24 7.78 -4.46
N LYS A 90 15.29 6.93 -4.84
CA LYS A 90 15.61 5.61 -5.41
C LYS A 90 16.09 5.73 -6.86
N PRO A 91 17.11 4.96 -7.26
CA PRO A 91 17.65 5.05 -8.62
C PRO A 91 16.74 4.44 -9.69
N ALA A 92 16.01 3.39 -9.36
CA ALA A 92 15.20 2.63 -10.34
C ALA A 92 13.71 2.98 -10.26
N ILE A 93 13.15 3.09 -9.05
CA ILE A 93 11.72 3.34 -8.83
C ILE A 93 11.59 4.71 -8.14
N ASN A 94 11.69 5.79 -8.90
CA ASN A 94 11.77 7.16 -8.37
C ASN A 94 10.56 8.04 -8.71
N SER A 95 9.49 7.44 -9.20
CA SER A 95 8.23 8.10 -9.55
C SER A 95 7.03 7.24 -9.21
N TYR A 96 5.86 7.83 -9.07
CA TYR A 96 4.62 7.11 -8.78
C TYR A 96 4.21 6.22 -9.95
N TYR A 97 4.51 6.64 -11.20
CA TYR A 97 4.27 5.84 -12.38
C TYR A 97 5.12 4.56 -12.38
N LEU A 98 6.44 4.67 -12.16
CA LEU A 98 7.32 3.50 -12.10
C LEU A 98 6.97 2.58 -10.93
N LEU A 99 6.57 3.16 -9.79
CA LEU A 99 6.11 2.40 -8.64
C LEU A 99 4.86 1.57 -8.97
N LEU A 100 3.89 2.15 -9.70
CA LEU A 100 2.70 1.44 -10.15
C LEU A 100 3.03 0.34 -11.15
N GLU A 101 3.90 0.61 -12.13
CA GLU A 101 4.34 -0.38 -13.11
C GLU A 101 5.03 -1.58 -12.45
N GLU A 102 5.89 -1.33 -11.45
CA GLU A 102 6.56 -2.38 -10.69
C GLU A 102 5.58 -3.29 -9.93
N ILE A 103 4.58 -2.68 -9.29
CA ILE A 103 3.53 -3.45 -8.61
C ILE A 103 2.74 -4.28 -9.61
N TYR A 104 2.33 -3.68 -10.73
CA TYR A 104 1.61 -4.37 -11.78
C TYR A 104 2.43 -5.54 -12.35
N ALA A 105 3.68 -5.30 -12.73
CA ALA A 105 4.56 -6.33 -13.27
C ALA A 105 4.77 -7.50 -12.30
N THR A 106 4.93 -7.19 -11.02
CA THR A 106 5.09 -8.22 -9.99
C THR A 106 3.84 -9.08 -9.85
N LEU A 107 2.66 -8.47 -9.74
CA LEU A 107 1.40 -9.23 -9.65
C LEU A 107 1.12 -10.03 -10.93
N TYR A 108 1.40 -9.44 -12.09
CA TYR A 108 1.29 -10.13 -13.38
C TYR A 108 2.18 -11.38 -13.42
N ASN A 109 3.43 -11.26 -13.00
CA ASN A 109 4.38 -12.37 -12.99
C ASN A 109 4.01 -13.46 -11.97
N ILE A 110 3.45 -13.10 -10.81
CA ILE A 110 2.92 -14.06 -9.84
C ILE A 110 1.79 -14.88 -10.48
N ARG A 111 0.83 -14.21 -11.12
CA ARG A 111 -0.33 -14.84 -11.72
C ARG A 111 0.02 -15.77 -12.91
N HIS A 112 0.99 -15.35 -13.72
CA HIS A 112 1.40 -16.08 -14.93
C HIS A 112 2.66 -16.94 -14.74
N TYR A 113 3.01 -17.23 -13.49
CA TYR A 113 4.18 -18.06 -13.22
C TYR A 113 3.99 -19.47 -13.79
N PRO A 114 4.96 -20.01 -14.55
CA PRO A 114 4.77 -21.25 -15.31
C PRO A 114 4.65 -22.52 -14.44
N VAL A 115 5.05 -22.44 -13.18
CA VAL A 115 4.89 -23.55 -12.22
C VAL A 115 3.67 -23.26 -11.37
N GLU A 116 2.62 -24.00 -11.61
CA GLU A 116 1.38 -23.90 -10.83
C GLU A 116 1.64 -24.07 -9.32
N ASP A 117 0.80 -23.45 -8.53
CA ASP A 117 0.79 -23.60 -7.07
C ASP A 117 2.08 -23.15 -6.33
N THR A 118 2.89 -22.29 -6.99
CA THR A 118 4.12 -21.75 -6.40
C THR A 118 3.88 -20.54 -5.53
N PHE A 119 2.98 -19.68 -5.96
CA PHE A 119 2.66 -18.39 -5.33
C PHE A 119 1.20 -18.30 -4.90
N LEU A 120 0.92 -17.32 -4.05
CA LEU A 120 -0.43 -16.95 -3.65
C LEU A 120 -0.85 -15.68 -4.39
N ASP A 121 -2.08 -15.65 -4.88
CA ASP A 121 -2.64 -14.43 -5.46
C ASP A 121 -2.76 -13.33 -4.41
N CYS A 122 -2.43 -12.12 -4.84
CA CYS A 122 -2.47 -10.92 -4.01
C CYS A 122 -3.46 -9.90 -4.58
N LYS A 123 -3.98 -9.06 -3.71
CA LYS A 123 -4.65 -7.81 -4.04
C LYS A 123 -3.91 -6.66 -3.39
N VAL A 124 -3.97 -5.48 -4.00
CA VAL A 124 -3.26 -4.30 -3.51
C VAL A 124 -4.21 -3.10 -3.50
N ALA A 125 -4.16 -2.28 -2.46
CA ALA A 125 -4.76 -0.96 -2.43
C ALA A 125 -3.67 0.10 -2.28
N ILE A 126 -3.78 1.18 -3.06
CA ILE A 126 -2.78 2.26 -3.12
C ILE A 126 -3.47 3.60 -2.97
N HIS A 127 -2.97 4.40 -2.05
CA HIS A 127 -3.43 5.76 -1.82
C HIS A 127 -2.26 6.71 -1.61
N TYR A 128 -2.35 7.90 -2.20
CA TYR A 128 -1.43 9.00 -1.87
C TYR A 128 -1.96 9.77 -0.66
N CYS A 129 -1.14 9.82 0.37
CA CYS A 129 -1.44 10.42 1.66
C CYS A 129 -0.78 11.79 1.79
N THR A 130 -1.52 12.78 2.28
CA THR A 130 -1.04 14.13 2.51
C THR A 130 -0.84 14.45 3.97
N GLU A 131 -1.68 13.87 4.83
CA GLU A 131 -1.70 14.11 6.27
C GLU A 131 -1.51 12.78 7.02
N VAL A 132 -0.25 12.36 7.09
CA VAL A 132 0.16 11.17 7.83
C VAL A 132 1.21 11.56 8.84
N TYR A 133 1.10 10.99 10.02
CA TYR A 133 2.02 11.20 11.13
C TYR A 133 2.80 9.91 11.41
N ASN A 134 4.13 10.01 11.40
CA ASN A 134 4.99 8.90 11.81
C ASN A 134 5.10 8.90 13.33
N ILE A 135 4.14 8.29 13.99
CA ILE A 135 4.05 8.17 15.45
C ILE A 135 3.88 6.72 15.88
N THR A 136 4.29 6.40 17.10
CA THR A 136 4.09 5.06 17.68
C THR A 136 3.77 5.16 19.16
N TYR A 137 2.97 4.22 19.64
CA TYR A 137 2.68 4.01 21.07
C TYR A 137 3.52 2.88 21.68
N PHE A 138 4.38 2.25 20.89
CA PHE A 138 5.22 1.14 21.30
C PHE A 138 6.68 1.50 21.08
N GLU A 139 7.48 1.49 22.13
CA GLU A 139 8.90 1.83 22.07
C GLU A 139 9.63 0.92 21.07
N GLY A 140 10.45 1.52 20.22
CA GLY A 140 11.22 0.80 19.19
C GLY A 140 10.42 0.35 17.96
N ALA A 141 9.09 0.55 17.94
CA ALA A 141 8.28 0.30 16.76
C ALA A 141 8.22 1.51 15.81
N ASN A 142 7.89 1.25 14.56
CA ASN A 142 7.55 2.25 13.57
C ASN A 142 6.08 2.11 13.19
N ASP A 143 5.35 3.20 13.11
CA ASP A 143 3.96 3.16 12.65
C ASP A 143 3.56 4.50 12.01
N TYR A 144 2.45 4.50 11.28
CA TYR A 144 1.92 5.66 10.58
C TYR A 144 0.43 5.78 10.84
N TYR A 145 -0.01 6.97 11.24
CA TYR A 145 -1.39 7.27 11.57
C TYR A 145 -1.91 8.45 10.75
N GLY A 146 -3.16 8.38 10.38
CA GLY A 146 -3.84 9.44 9.65
C GLY A 146 -5.07 8.92 8.92
N SER A 147 -6.01 9.82 8.61
CA SER A 147 -7.24 9.47 7.88
C SER A 147 -6.98 8.86 6.51
N ASP A 148 -5.89 9.27 5.86
CA ASP A 148 -5.48 8.72 4.56
C ASP A 148 -4.99 7.26 4.68
N VAL A 149 -4.35 6.87 5.80
CA VAL A 149 -3.97 5.47 6.09
C VAL A 149 -5.23 4.62 6.29
N ASP A 150 -6.19 5.12 7.07
CA ASP A 150 -7.48 4.43 7.28
C ASP A 150 -8.25 4.28 5.98
N LEU A 151 -8.21 5.28 5.10
CA LEU A 151 -8.83 5.23 3.79
C LEU A 151 -8.18 4.15 2.92
N THR A 152 -6.85 4.01 2.95
CA THR A 152 -6.15 2.97 2.19
C THR A 152 -6.59 1.56 2.62
N ALA A 153 -6.69 1.33 3.93
CA ALA A 153 -7.19 0.06 4.47
C ALA A 153 -8.64 -0.23 4.03
N ARG A 154 -9.48 0.81 3.89
CA ARG A 154 -10.85 0.65 3.38
C ARG A 154 -10.90 0.39 1.89
N LEU A 155 -10.02 1.00 1.09
CA LEU A 155 -9.88 0.70 -0.33
C LEU A 155 -9.55 -0.79 -0.55
N MET A 156 -8.79 -1.42 0.35
CA MET A 156 -8.48 -2.84 0.29
C MET A 156 -9.73 -3.73 0.28
N THR A 157 -10.83 -3.30 0.91
CA THR A 157 -12.10 -4.03 0.89
C THR A 157 -12.75 -4.11 -0.50
N LYS A 158 -12.29 -3.30 -1.45
CA LYS A 158 -12.72 -3.31 -2.86
C LYS A 158 -11.81 -4.15 -3.75
N GLY A 159 -10.68 -4.61 -3.20
CA GLY A 159 -9.78 -5.54 -3.86
C GLY A 159 -10.40 -6.94 -3.96
N ILE A 160 -10.24 -7.56 -5.10
CA ILE A 160 -10.47 -8.99 -5.35
C ILE A 160 -9.20 -9.57 -5.98
N GLU A 161 -9.18 -10.85 -6.24
CA GLU A 161 -8.04 -11.55 -6.84
C GLU A 161 -7.38 -10.75 -7.97
N SER A 162 -6.07 -10.60 -7.89
CA SER A 162 -5.25 -9.96 -8.92
C SER A 162 -5.72 -8.55 -9.31
N ARG A 163 -6.14 -7.75 -8.34
CA ARG A 163 -6.54 -6.36 -8.56
C ARG A 163 -5.67 -5.37 -7.82
N ILE A 164 -5.44 -4.24 -8.47
CA ILE A 164 -4.86 -3.05 -7.88
C ILE A 164 -5.96 -2.00 -7.77
N VAL A 165 -6.31 -1.62 -6.56
CA VAL A 165 -7.29 -0.56 -6.27
C VAL A 165 -6.53 0.75 -6.03
N LEU A 166 -6.83 1.76 -6.82
CA LEU A 166 -6.13 3.05 -6.83
C LEU A 166 -7.06 4.18 -6.43
N SER A 167 -6.66 5.00 -5.48
CA SER A 167 -7.36 6.26 -5.22
C SER A 167 -7.10 7.28 -6.33
N GLU A 168 -8.05 8.19 -6.55
CA GLU A 168 -7.86 9.32 -7.48
C GLU A 168 -6.67 10.20 -7.07
N LYS A 169 -6.41 10.41 -5.77
CA LYS A 169 -5.23 11.16 -5.29
C LYS A 169 -3.91 10.52 -5.77
N PHE A 170 -3.81 9.20 -5.76
CA PHE A 170 -2.62 8.51 -6.26
C PHE A 170 -2.53 8.60 -7.79
N LEU A 171 -3.63 8.39 -8.50
CA LEU A 171 -3.67 8.51 -9.96
C LEU A 171 -3.27 9.92 -10.45
N MET A 172 -3.67 10.97 -9.75
CA MET A 172 -3.20 12.33 -10.06
C MET A 172 -1.68 12.46 -10.02
N LYS A 173 -1.00 11.78 -9.09
CA LYS A 173 0.46 11.74 -9.04
C LYS A 173 1.05 10.99 -10.21
N VAL A 174 0.47 9.83 -10.56
CA VAL A 174 0.89 9.03 -11.72
C VAL A 174 0.73 9.82 -13.02
N HIS A 175 -0.40 10.50 -13.23
CA HIS A 175 -0.60 11.34 -14.42
C HIS A 175 0.36 12.54 -14.48
N ALA A 176 0.70 13.12 -13.33
CA ALA A 176 1.73 14.18 -13.29
C ALA A 176 3.11 13.66 -13.73
N ASP A 177 3.48 12.44 -13.32
CA ASP A 177 4.72 11.79 -13.77
C ASP A 177 4.70 11.51 -15.28
N LEU A 178 3.59 10.96 -15.80
CA LEU A 178 3.43 10.72 -17.23
C LEU A 178 3.56 12.01 -18.05
N ALA A 179 2.91 13.08 -17.63
CA ALA A 179 3.02 14.39 -18.29
C ALA A 179 4.46 14.90 -18.27
N ALA A 180 5.19 14.75 -17.16
CA ALA A 180 6.60 15.14 -17.06
C ALA A 180 7.51 14.31 -17.99
N LEU A 181 7.15 13.05 -18.25
CA LEU A 181 7.86 12.14 -19.16
C LEU A 181 7.42 12.28 -20.62
N GLY A 182 6.40 13.08 -20.92
CA GLY A 182 5.81 13.21 -22.24
C GLY A 182 5.09 11.94 -22.73
N LEU A 183 4.61 11.11 -21.80
CA LEU A 183 3.91 9.86 -22.11
C LEU A 183 2.38 10.06 -22.09
N PRO A 184 1.63 9.30 -22.91
CA PRO A 184 0.16 9.31 -22.89
C PRO A 184 -0.40 8.86 -21.54
N ASP A 185 -1.59 9.37 -21.17
CA ASP A 185 -2.29 9.04 -19.91
C ASP A 185 -2.66 7.56 -19.73
N ASN A 186 -2.66 6.80 -20.82
CA ASN A 186 -2.95 5.36 -20.83
C ASN A 186 -1.69 4.50 -21.03
N SER A 187 -0.51 5.04 -20.75
CA SER A 187 0.75 4.30 -20.87
C SER A 187 0.83 3.15 -19.87
N GLY A 188 1.49 2.08 -20.28
CA GLY A 188 1.75 0.90 -19.44
C GLY A 188 0.46 0.26 -18.93
N CYS A 189 0.45 -0.10 -17.66
CA CYS A 189 -0.69 -0.74 -16.99
C CYS A 189 -1.94 0.15 -16.92
N LEU A 190 -1.81 1.48 -17.08
CA LEU A 190 -2.96 2.39 -17.12
C LEU A 190 -3.86 2.17 -18.35
N GLY A 191 -3.37 1.53 -19.40
CA GLY A 191 -4.21 1.07 -20.51
C GLY A 191 -5.29 0.05 -20.10
N ARG A 192 -5.17 -0.55 -18.89
CA ARG A 192 -6.10 -1.51 -18.31
C ARG A 192 -6.94 -0.91 -17.18
N LEU A 193 -6.89 0.39 -17.00
CA LEU A 193 -7.61 1.08 -15.94
C LEU A 193 -9.11 1.02 -16.18
N SER A 194 -9.85 0.44 -15.22
CA SER A 194 -11.31 0.36 -15.27
C SER A 194 -11.97 1.72 -14.99
N GLY A 195 -13.29 1.76 -15.19
CA GLY A 195 -14.10 2.94 -14.91
C GLY A 195 -13.96 3.46 -13.48
N SER A 196 -14.41 4.70 -13.27
CA SER A 196 -14.40 5.36 -11.97
C SER A 196 -15.53 4.85 -11.08
N PHE A 197 -15.23 4.50 -9.84
CA PHE A 197 -16.19 4.09 -8.83
C PHE A 197 -16.25 5.14 -7.72
N LEU A 198 -17.42 5.41 -7.21
CA LEU A 198 -17.66 6.31 -6.09
C LEU A 198 -18.23 5.51 -4.90
N GLU A 199 -17.60 5.61 -3.74
CA GLU A 199 -17.99 4.84 -2.57
C GLU A 199 -18.01 5.70 -1.30
N ASN A 200 -18.96 5.41 -0.43
CA ASN A 200 -19.05 5.98 0.92
C ASN A 200 -18.50 4.97 1.93
N PHE A 201 -17.25 5.13 2.31
CA PHE A 201 -16.66 4.26 3.32
C PHE A 201 -17.08 4.66 4.73
N LYS A 202 -17.37 3.66 5.56
CA LYS A 202 -17.73 3.89 6.98
C LYS A 202 -16.61 4.66 7.68
N GLY A 203 -16.93 5.79 8.29
CA GLY A 203 -15.98 6.63 9.03
C GLY A 203 -15.17 7.59 8.16
N VAL A 204 -15.37 7.59 6.83
CA VAL A 204 -14.80 8.59 5.91
C VAL A 204 -15.89 9.63 5.62
N PRO A 205 -15.65 10.92 5.92
CA PRO A 205 -16.70 11.95 5.85
C PRO A 205 -17.11 12.33 4.44
N VAL A 206 -16.34 11.96 3.44
CA VAL A 206 -16.60 12.28 2.03
C VAL A 206 -16.60 11.03 1.16
N SER A 207 -17.41 11.05 0.10
CA SER A 207 -17.39 10.00 -0.91
C SER A 207 -16.00 9.94 -1.57
N THR A 208 -15.47 8.75 -1.72
CA THR A 208 -14.13 8.52 -2.26
C THR A 208 -14.23 7.93 -3.66
N MET A 209 -13.58 8.59 -4.61
CA MET A 209 -13.39 8.03 -5.95
C MET A 209 -12.17 7.12 -5.99
N TYR A 210 -12.33 5.96 -6.62
CA TYR A 210 -11.25 5.03 -6.87
C TYR A 210 -11.40 4.36 -8.23
N ARG A 211 -10.31 3.80 -8.72
CA ARG A 211 -10.26 2.99 -9.93
C ARG A 211 -9.58 1.67 -9.67
N VAL A 212 -9.69 0.76 -10.62
CA VAL A 212 -9.14 -0.59 -10.52
C VAL A 212 -8.35 -0.92 -11.77
N ILE A 213 -7.21 -1.58 -11.59
CA ILE A 213 -6.49 -2.26 -12.66
C ILE A 213 -6.64 -3.75 -12.43
N ASP A 214 -7.22 -4.46 -13.40
CA ASP A 214 -7.24 -5.91 -13.42
C ASP A 214 -5.88 -6.41 -13.95
N VAL A 215 -5.26 -7.31 -13.20
CA VAL A 215 -3.99 -7.94 -13.58
C VAL A 215 -4.34 -9.25 -14.31
N GLU A 216 -4.52 -9.17 -15.63
CA GLU A 216 -4.83 -10.30 -16.51
C GLU A 216 -3.60 -10.82 -17.25
#